data_af9b404af01e7a20504e5b0eee01b5a3
#
_entry.id   af9b404af01e7a20504e5b0eee01b5a3
#
_cell.length_a   1.000
_cell.length_b   1.000
_cell.length_c   1.000
_cell.angle_alpha   90.00
_cell.angle_beta   90.00
_cell.angle_gamma   90.00
#
_symmetry.space_group_name_H-M   'P 1'
#
loop_
_entity.id
_entity.type
_entity.pdbx_description
1 polymer ?
#
loop_
_entity_poly.entity_id
_entity_poly.type
_entity_poly.pdbx_seq_one_letter_code
_entity_poly.pdbx_strand_id
1 'polypeptide(L)'
;MNYLHHLKILDNMSRLDKAKERLKAIPKNYTYSEAKSLLSQLGFSEYNKGKTSGSRVKFVRLSDGVTILLHKPHPSDIMSVASVKDIIYCLKEIGEIE
;
A
#
# COMPACT_ATOMS: atom_id res chain seq x y z
N MET A 1 -1.67 -27.23 14.35
CA MET A 1 -2.74 -26.41 13.78
C MET A 1 -3.21 -27.03 12.49
N ASN A 2 -4.48 -27.22 12.34
CA ASN A 2 -5.00 -27.85 11.15
C ASN A 2 -5.51 -26.80 10.14
N TYR A 3 -5.88 -27.30 8.96
CA TYR A 3 -6.33 -26.46 7.86
C TYR A 3 -7.57 -25.63 8.22
N LEU A 4 -8.51 -26.21 8.94
CA LEU A 4 -9.74 -25.50 9.32
C LEU A 4 -9.46 -24.32 10.25
N HIS A 5 -8.51 -24.48 11.16
CA HIS A 5 -8.12 -23.37 12.05
C HIS A 5 -7.53 -22.21 11.26
N HIS A 6 -6.69 -22.53 10.27
CA HIS A 6 -6.10 -21.50 9.40
C HIS A 6 -7.18 -20.74 8.65
N LEU A 7 -8.18 -21.43 8.10
CA LEU A 7 -9.29 -20.78 7.40
C LEU A 7 -10.08 -19.84 8.31
N LYS A 8 -10.31 -20.24 9.55
CA LYS A 8 -11.02 -19.38 10.50
C LYS A 8 -10.26 -18.10 10.79
N ILE A 9 -8.94 -18.17 10.90
CA ILE A 9 -8.12 -16.98 11.11
C ILE A 9 -8.28 -16.02 9.93
N LEU A 10 -8.20 -16.54 8.71
CA LEU A 10 -8.35 -15.71 7.50
C LEU A 10 -9.74 -15.08 7.43
N ASP A 11 -10.78 -15.85 7.76
CA ASP A 11 -12.16 -15.35 7.72
C ASP A 11 -12.41 -14.23 8.71
N ASN A 12 -11.66 -14.18 9.80
CA ASN A 12 -11.81 -13.16 10.83
C ASN A 12 -10.95 -11.91 10.57
N MET A 13 -10.16 -11.90 9.52
CA MET A 13 -9.35 -10.75 9.19
C MET A 13 -10.21 -9.63 8.62
N SER A 14 -9.94 -8.40 9.06
CA SER A 14 -10.61 -7.23 8.51
C SER A 14 -10.19 -7.00 7.06
N ARG A 15 -10.93 -6.13 6.38
CA ARG A 15 -10.58 -5.73 5.01
C ARG A 15 -9.19 -5.09 4.98
N LEU A 16 -8.88 -4.26 5.97
CA LEU A 16 -7.56 -3.63 6.08
C LEU A 16 -6.46 -4.68 6.29
N ASP A 17 -6.68 -5.64 7.17
CA ASP A 17 -5.69 -6.69 7.42
C ASP A 17 -5.41 -7.49 6.15
N LYS A 18 -6.45 -7.82 5.40
CA LYS A 18 -6.30 -8.54 4.13
C LYS A 18 -5.50 -7.71 3.12
N ALA A 19 -5.75 -6.41 3.07
CA ALA A 19 -5.02 -5.51 2.17
C ALA A 19 -3.54 -5.45 2.54
N LYS A 20 -3.22 -5.40 3.83
CA LYS A 20 -1.84 -5.43 4.30
C LYS A 20 -1.15 -6.74 3.92
N GLU A 21 -1.83 -7.88 4.11
CA GLU A 21 -1.26 -9.18 3.77
C GLU A 21 -1.00 -9.31 2.27
N ARG A 22 -1.90 -8.78 1.44
CA ARG A 22 -1.68 -8.79 0.00
C ARG A 22 -0.43 -8.00 -0.38
N LEU A 23 -0.26 -6.81 0.17
CA LEU A 23 0.93 -6.00 -0.08
C LEU A 23 2.20 -6.76 0.34
N LYS A 24 2.19 -7.34 1.53
CA LYS A 24 3.35 -8.04 2.09
C LYS A 24 3.77 -9.25 1.27
N ALA A 25 2.86 -9.83 0.51
CA ALA A 25 3.17 -10.96 -0.37
C ALA A 25 3.97 -10.54 -1.60
N ILE A 26 4.12 -9.26 -1.84
CA ILE A 26 4.85 -8.67 -2.96
C ILE A 26 4.37 -9.29 -4.28
N PRO A 27 3.07 -9.13 -4.59
CA PRO A 27 2.56 -9.73 -5.83
C PRO A 27 3.08 -8.97 -7.05
N LYS A 28 3.24 -9.68 -8.16
CA LYS A 28 3.73 -9.07 -9.39
C LYS A 28 2.65 -8.26 -10.11
N ASN A 29 1.40 -8.43 -9.71
CA ASN A 29 0.27 -7.72 -10.31
C ASN A 29 -0.37 -6.72 -9.36
N TYR A 30 0.37 -6.23 -8.38
CA TYR A 30 -0.12 -5.24 -7.45
C TYR A 30 -0.36 -3.92 -8.18
N THR A 31 -1.52 -3.31 -7.96
CA THR A 31 -1.89 -2.10 -8.70
C THR A 31 -1.72 -0.84 -7.85
N TYR A 32 -1.53 0.27 -8.54
CA TYR A 32 -1.51 1.58 -7.90
C TYR A 32 -2.84 1.86 -7.18
N SER A 33 -3.95 1.45 -7.77
CA SER A 33 -5.27 1.60 -7.15
C SER A 33 -5.35 0.85 -5.82
N GLU A 34 -4.77 -0.34 -5.75
CA GLU A 34 -4.72 -1.09 -4.49
C GLU A 34 -3.86 -0.36 -3.45
N ALA A 35 -2.71 0.17 -3.87
CA ALA A 35 -1.83 0.93 -2.98
C ALA A 35 -2.54 2.17 -2.45
N LYS A 36 -3.20 2.91 -3.32
CA LYS A 36 -3.94 4.12 -2.95
C LYS A 36 -5.05 3.79 -1.94
N SER A 37 -5.79 2.71 -2.18
CA SER A 37 -6.84 2.27 -1.28
C SER A 37 -6.29 1.92 0.11
N LEU A 38 -5.20 1.16 0.15
CA LEU A 38 -4.56 0.79 1.42
C LEU A 38 -4.07 2.02 2.16
N LEU A 39 -3.35 2.90 1.48
CA LEU A 39 -2.81 4.10 2.11
C LEU A 39 -3.92 5.02 2.60
N SER A 40 -5.02 5.13 1.85
CA SER A 40 -6.19 5.90 2.29
C SER A 40 -6.75 5.34 3.60
N GLN A 41 -6.86 4.03 3.71
CA GLN A 41 -7.35 3.40 4.94
C GLN A 41 -6.41 3.64 6.14
N LEU A 42 -5.13 3.87 5.86
CA LEU A 42 -4.15 4.19 6.90
C LEU A 42 -4.04 5.67 7.20
N GLY A 43 -4.91 6.49 6.61
CA GLY A 43 -4.96 7.92 6.88
C GLY A 43 -4.16 8.80 5.93
N PHE A 44 -3.61 8.24 4.86
CA PHE A 44 -2.85 9.00 3.89
C PHE A 44 -3.77 9.59 2.82
N SER A 45 -3.46 10.80 2.39
CA SER A 45 -4.13 11.43 1.26
C SER A 45 -3.15 11.61 0.11
N GLU A 46 -3.63 11.42 -1.10
CA GLU A 46 -2.83 11.59 -2.29
C GLU A 46 -2.75 13.06 -2.67
N TYR A 47 -1.54 13.52 -2.94
CA TYR A 47 -1.30 14.86 -3.47
C TYR A 47 -0.52 14.73 -4.77
N ASN A 48 -1.07 15.30 -5.83
CA ASN A 48 -0.42 15.36 -7.12
C ASN A 48 -0.16 16.83 -7.42
N LYS A 49 1.11 17.21 -7.48
CA LYS A 49 1.48 18.62 -7.69
C LYS A 49 1.33 19.04 -9.14
N GLY A 50 0.31 18.55 -9.81
CA GLY A 50 -0.06 19.03 -11.11
C GLY A 50 0.88 18.59 -12.23
N LYS A 51 0.87 19.37 -13.28
CA LYS A 51 1.40 18.98 -14.58
C LYS A 51 2.92 18.85 -14.66
N THR A 52 3.64 19.49 -13.75
CA THR A 52 5.10 19.50 -13.80
C THR A 52 5.77 18.37 -13.07
N SER A 53 4.99 17.60 -12.29
CA SER A 53 5.53 16.50 -11.49
C SER A 53 5.65 15.19 -12.27
N GLY A 54 5.15 15.12 -13.49
CA GLY A 54 5.13 13.88 -14.24
C GLY A 54 4.31 12.82 -13.54
N SER A 55 4.90 11.63 -13.34
CA SER A 55 4.23 10.52 -12.69
C SER A 55 4.39 10.50 -11.17
N ARG A 56 5.07 11.48 -10.61
CA ARG A 56 5.29 11.52 -9.16
C ARG A 56 4.04 11.87 -8.42
N VAL A 57 3.76 11.14 -7.34
CA VAL A 57 2.68 11.45 -6.41
C VAL A 57 3.20 11.36 -5.00
N LYS A 58 2.59 12.14 -4.13
CA LYS A 58 2.95 12.20 -2.72
C LYS A 58 1.73 11.81 -1.91
N PHE A 59 1.92 10.89 -0.98
CA PHE A 59 0.89 10.55 0.00
C PHE A 59 1.32 11.11 1.35
N VAL A 60 0.44 11.86 2.00
CA VAL A 60 0.74 12.49 3.28
C VAL A 60 -0.30 12.08 4.30
N ARG A 61 0.16 11.72 5.48
CA ARG A 61 -0.73 11.49 6.62
C ARG A 61 -0.60 12.69 7.55
N LEU A 62 -1.67 13.50 7.61
CA LEU A 62 -1.62 14.76 8.33
C LEU A 62 -1.49 14.59 9.85
N SER A 63 -1.93 13.45 10.37
CA SER A 63 -1.90 13.23 11.83
C SER A 63 -0.46 13.20 12.37
N ASP A 64 0.53 12.79 11.58
CA ASP A 64 1.91 12.70 12.01
C ASP A 64 2.92 13.22 10.98
N GLY A 65 2.44 13.71 9.84
CA GLY A 65 3.30 14.27 8.81
C GLY A 65 4.07 13.25 7.98
N VAL A 66 3.82 11.97 8.15
CA VAL A 66 4.52 10.95 7.37
C VAL A 66 4.19 11.13 5.88
N THR A 67 5.22 11.10 5.06
CA THR A 67 5.10 11.29 3.61
C THR A 67 5.70 10.10 2.88
N ILE A 68 4.96 9.58 1.90
CA ILE A 68 5.40 8.49 1.05
C ILE A 68 5.40 9.00 -0.39
N LEU A 69 6.53 8.88 -1.08
CA LEU A 69 6.67 9.30 -2.46
C LEU A 69 6.59 8.08 -3.36
N LEU A 70 5.73 8.16 -4.36
CA LEU A 70 5.55 7.06 -5.31
C LEU A 70 5.56 7.59 -6.74
N HIS A 71 5.84 6.70 -7.68
CA HIS A 71 5.65 6.95 -9.09
C HIS A 71 4.39 6.22 -9.54
N LYS A 72 3.47 6.96 -10.12
CA LYS A 72 2.26 6.38 -10.69
C LYS A 72 2.65 5.60 -11.95
N PRO A 73 2.35 4.30 -12.01
CA PRO A 73 2.74 3.50 -13.18
C PRO A 73 1.99 3.95 -14.43
N HIS A 74 2.62 3.74 -15.58
CA HIS A 74 2.07 4.15 -16.86
C HIS A 74 2.66 3.27 -17.96
N PRO A 75 1.86 2.79 -18.92
CA PRO A 75 0.43 3.07 -19.12
C PRO A 75 -0.52 2.22 -18.27
N SER A 76 -0.06 1.11 -17.72
CA SER A 76 -0.92 0.25 -16.90
C SER A 76 -0.90 0.73 -15.44
N ASP A 77 -1.82 0.16 -14.63
CA ASP A 77 -1.90 0.47 -13.21
C ASP A 77 -1.01 -0.45 -12.37
N ILE A 78 -0.27 -1.36 -13.00
CA ILE A 78 0.56 -2.33 -12.28
C ILE A 78 1.85 -1.68 -11.81
N MET A 79 2.11 -1.79 -10.51
CA MET A 79 3.31 -1.23 -9.88
C MET A 79 4.49 -2.18 -10.03
N SER A 80 5.68 -1.61 -10.14
CA SER A 80 6.90 -2.42 -10.11
C SER A 80 7.07 -3.07 -8.73
N VAL A 81 7.75 -4.21 -8.71
CA VAL A 81 8.08 -4.88 -7.44
C VAL A 81 8.91 -3.97 -6.55
N ALA A 82 9.81 -3.18 -7.15
CA ALA A 82 10.61 -2.22 -6.39
C ALA A 82 9.74 -1.19 -5.67
N SER A 83 8.73 -0.65 -6.37
CA SER A 83 7.80 0.31 -5.75
C SER A 83 6.99 -0.33 -4.63
N VAL A 84 6.56 -1.57 -4.81
CA VAL A 84 5.83 -2.30 -3.76
C VAL A 84 6.72 -2.47 -2.52
N LYS A 85 7.98 -2.84 -2.73
CA LYS A 85 8.94 -2.98 -1.62
C LYS A 85 9.19 -1.67 -0.90
N ASP A 86 9.21 -0.56 -1.63
CA ASP A 86 9.37 0.77 -1.00
C ASP A 86 8.21 1.09 -0.08
N ILE A 87 6.99 0.77 -0.48
CA ILE A 87 5.81 0.98 0.36
C ILE A 87 5.93 0.11 1.62
N ILE A 88 6.29 -1.16 1.45
CA ILE A 88 6.46 -2.07 2.59
C ILE A 88 7.49 -1.53 3.56
N TYR A 89 8.62 -1.07 3.06
CA TYR A 89 9.68 -0.51 3.90
C TYR A 89 9.16 0.67 4.72
N CYS A 90 8.48 1.61 4.07
CA CYS A 90 7.92 2.77 4.76
C CYS A 90 6.91 2.37 5.82
N LEU A 91 6.00 1.44 5.49
CA LEU A 91 4.96 1.04 6.43
C LEU A 91 5.52 0.25 7.61
N LYS A 92 6.60 -0.49 7.41
CA LYS A 92 7.30 -1.16 8.52
C LYS A 92 7.95 -0.13 9.44
N GLU A 93 8.59 0.88 8.86
CA GLU A 93 9.26 1.93 9.64
C GLU A 93 8.31 2.68 10.55
N ILE A 94 7.08 2.90 10.12
CA ILE A 94 6.09 3.61 10.92
C ILE A 94 5.19 2.69 11.75
N GLY A 95 5.45 1.37 11.71
CA GLY A 95 4.74 0.42 12.54
C GLY A 95 3.36 -0.01 12.06
N GLU A 96 3.01 0.29 10.81
CA GLU A 96 1.71 -0.09 10.27
C GLU A 96 1.64 -1.55 9.82
N ILE A 97 2.77 -2.13 9.49
CA ILE A 97 2.90 -3.56 9.20
C ILE A 97 4.15 -4.11 9.87
N GLU A 98 4.21 -5.42 10.03
CA GLU A 98 5.34 -6.11 10.65
C GLU A 98 6.28 -6.75 9.64
#